data_bed2ea498c678d5a18e9da3d5dcace16
#
_entry.id   bed2ea498c678d5a18e9da3d5dcace16
#
_cell.length_a   1.000
_cell.length_b   1.000
_cell.length_c   1.000
_cell.angle_alpha   90.00
_cell.angle_beta   90.00
_cell.angle_gamma   90.00
#
_symmetry.space_group_name_H-M   'P 1'
#
loop_
_entity.id
_entity.type
_entity.pdbx_description
1 polymer ?
#
loop_
_entity_poly.entity_id
_entity_poly.type
_entity_poly.pdbx_seq_one_letter_code
_entity_poly.pdbx_strand_id
1 'polypeptide(L)'
;MILCVCGLSISTTQAQLNTDRITTIGRNALYFDDYVLSIQYFNQVIKLKPYLSEPYLLRAIAKIQLGDYTGAEQDCNAAIERNPFQPGAYYTRGYVYRLTNQLEKSEQDFNEALIFAPENRTYIAMRADVRAEQEKFDLALDDRSEERRV
;
A
#
# COMPACT_ATOMS: atom_id res chain seq x y z
N MET A 1 42.59 -20.27 -9.92
CA MET A 1 41.91 -19.31 -9.01
C MET A 1 40.59 -18.88 -9.61
N ILE A 2 39.63 -19.81 -9.83
CA ILE A 2 38.33 -19.56 -10.52
C ILE A 2 37.20 -20.36 -9.83
N LEU A 3 37.15 -20.44 -8.52
CA LEU A 3 36.13 -21.25 -7.82
C LEU A 3 35.26 -20.47 -6.80
N CYS A 4 35.33 -19.13 -6.75
CA CYS A 4 34.62 -18.37 -5.73
C CYS A 4 33.41 -17.57 -6.23
N VAL A 5 33.15 -17.51 -7.55
CA VAL A 5 32.05 -16.66 -8.10
C VAL A 5 30.72 -17.43 -8.23
N CYS A 6 30.74 -18.74 -8.42
CA CYS A 6 29.52 -19.55 -8.59
C CYS A 6 28.72 -19.76 -7.29
N GLY A 7 29.35 -19.78 -6.15
CA GLY A 7 28.67 -20.01 -4.85
C GLY A 7 27.78 -18.86 -4.39
N LEU A 8 28.22 -17.62 -4.66
CA LEU A 8 27.47 -16.42 -4.28
C LEU A 8 26.21 -16.19 -5.15
N SER A 9 26.30 -16.52 -6.44
CA SER A 9 25.16 -16.35 -7.36
C SER A 9 24.03 -17.36 -7.10
N ILE A 10 24.37 -18.60 -6.75
CA ILE A 10 23.38 -19.65 -6.42
C ILE A 10 22.65 -19.31 -5.12
N SER A 11 23.35 -18.85 -4.09
CA SER A 11 22.74 -18.49 -2.80
C SER A 11 21.82 -17.27 -2.91
N THR A 12 22.18 -16.27 -3.71
CA THR A 12 21.33 -15.08 -3.94
C THR A 12 20.07 -15.42 -4.73
N THR A 13 20.18 -16.27 -5.75
CA THR A 13 19.02 -16.73 -6.54
C THR A 13 18.08 -17.56 -5.68
N GLN A 14 18.59 -18.45 -4.84
CA GLN A 14 17.78 -19.26 -3.94
C GLN A 14 17.05 -18.40 -2.90
N ALA A 15 17.73 -17.39 -2.33
CA ALA A 15 17.13 -16.45 -1.40
C ALA A 15 16.05 -15.58 -2.08
N GLN A 16 16.25 -15.18 -3.35
CA GLN A 16 15.26 -14.45 -4.13
C GLN A 16 14.00 -15.29 -4.37
N LEU A 17 14.17 -16.52 -4.87
CA LEU A 17 13.05 -17.45 -5.10
C LEU A 17 12.26 -17.72 -3.82
N ASN A 18 12.94 -17.84 -2.68
CA ASN A 18 12.26 -18.02 -1.39
C ASN A 18 11.44 -16.79 -1.00
N THR A 19 11.98 -15.57 -1.17
CA THR A 19 11.28 -14.33 -0.85
C THR A 19 10.04 -14.14 -1.73
N ASP A 20 10.14 -14.40 -3.02
CA ASP A 20 9.03 -14.27 -3.96
C ASP A 20 7.91 -15.27 -3.65
N ARG A 21 8.27 -16.49 -3.27
CA ARG A 21 7.32 -17.51 -2.81
C ARG A 21 6.60 -17.09 -1.53
N ILE A 22 7.32 -16.58 -0.53
CA ILE A 22 6.76 -16.10 0.73
C ILE A 22 5.80 -14.93 0.47
N THR A 23 6.19 -13.99 -0.40
CA THR A 23 5.34 -12.86 -0.80
C THR A 23 4.05 -13.36 -1.47
N THR A 24 4.13 -14.34 -2.37
CA THR A 24 2.96 -14.93 -3.03
C THR A 24 2.02 -15.58 -2.03
N ILE A 25 2.53 -16.33 -1.06
CA ILE A 25 1.70 -16.93 0.00
C ILE A 25 1.02 -15.85 0.84
N GLY A 26 1.74 -14.79 1.21
CA GLY A 26 1.18 -13.66 1.94
C GLY A 26 0.05 -12.95 1.18
N ARG A 27 0.22 -12.75 -0.14
CA ARG A 27 -0.84 -12.18 -1.01
C ARG A 27 -2.06 -13.10 -1.11
N ASN A 28 -1.84 -14.40 -1.24
CA ASN A 28 -2.94 -15.37 -1.27
C ASN A 28 -3.71 -15.36 0.06
N ALA A 29 -3.01 -15.34 1.19
CA ALA A 29 -3.63 -15.22 2.51
C ALA A 29 -4.48 -13.93 2.61
N LEU A 30 -3.95 -12.80 2.12
CA LEU A 30 -4.68 -11.53 2.04
C LEU A 30 -5.94 -11.64 1.16
N TYR A 31 -5.83 -12.29 0.01
CA TYR A 31 -6.94 -12.48 -0.92
C TYR A 31 -8.07 -13.37 -0.34
N PHE A 32 -7.71 -14.35 0.48
CA PHE A 32 -8.66 -15.24 1.17
C PHE A 32 -9.04 -14.76 2.58
N ASP A 33 -8.82 -13.47 2.88
CA ASP A 33 -9.18 -12.81 4.14
C ASP A 33 -8.48 -13.40 5.39
N ASP A 34 -7.41 -14.19 5.22
CA ASP A 34 -6.56 -14.63 6.33
C ASP A 34 -5.50 -13.55 6.64
N TYR A 35 -5.98 -12.45 7.23
CA TYR A 35 -5.15 -11.27 7.50
C TYR A 35 -4.02 -11.54 8.49
N VAL A 36 -4.25 -12.40 9.48
CA VAL A 36 -3.23 -12.75 10.48
C VAL A 36 -2.08 -13.51 9.81
N LEU A 37 -2.41 -14.51 9.00
CA LEU A 37 -1.42 -15.28 8.25
C LEU A 37 -0.68 -14.40 7.23
N SER A 38 -1.40 -13.52 6.54
CA SER A 38 -0.84 -12.54 5.62
C SER A 38 0.23 -11.66 6.29
N ILE A 39 -0.09 -11.11 7.47
CA ILE A 39 0.85 -10.30 8.27
C ILE A 39 2.09 -11.12 8.65
N GLN A 40 1.94 -12.38 9.05
CA GLN A 40 3.07 -13.24 9.40
C GLN A 40 4.04 -13.43 8.22
N TYR A 41 3.51 -13.66 7.01
CA TYR A 41 4.34 -13.80 5.81
C TYR A 41 5.00 -12.48 5.41
N PHE A 42 4.30 -11.34 5.46
CA PHE A 42 4.94 -10.05 5.17
C PHE A 42 5.98 -9.66 6.22
N ASN A 43 5.82 -10.04 7.48
CA ASN A 43 6.86 -9.88 8.50
C ASN A 43 8.14 -10.64 8.12
N GLN A 44 8.01 -11.86 7.58
CA GLN A 44 9.16 -12.63 7.11
C GLN A 44 9.85 -11.96 5.92
N VAL A 45 9.06 -11.46 4.93
CA VAL A 45 9.62 -10.74 3.77
C VAL A 45 10.35 -9.48 4.22
N ILE A 46 9.76 -8.68 5.10
CA ILE A 46 10.34 -7.45 5.64
C ILE A 46 11.65 -7.74 6.38
N LYS A 47 11.70 -8.82 7.16
CA LYS A 47 12.93 -9.24 7.86
C LYS A 47 14.04 -9.60 6.88
N LEU A 48 13.71 -10.26 5.76
CA LEU A 48 14.68 -10.67 4.74
C LEU A 48 15.09 -9.51 3.82
N LYS A 49 14.14 -8.63 3.47
CA LYS A 49 14.32 -7.53 2.52
C LYS A 49 13.63 -6.26 3.02
N PRO A 50 14.19 -5.59 4.05
CA PRO A 50 13.57 -4.42 4.68
C PRO A 50 13.49 -3.18 3.79
N TYR A 51 14.16 -3.19 2.65
CA TYR A 51 14.17 -2.08 1.67
C TYR A 51 13.03 -2.12 0.65
N LEU A 52 12.27 -3.21 0.58
CA LEU A 52 11.12 -3.31 -0.31
C LEU A 52 9.93 -2.56 0.27
N SER A 53 9.27 -1.72 -0.53
CA SER A 53 8.07 -0.97 -0.11
C SER A 53 6.81 -1.83 -0.08
N GLU A 54 6.66 -2.72 -1.05
CA GLU A 54 5.45 -3.50 -1.27
C GLU A 54 5.01 -4.35 -0.06
N PRO A 55 5.90 -5.09 0.64
CA PRO A 55 5.49 -5.88 1.80
C PRO A 55 4.89 -5.04 2.94
N TYR A 56 5.38 -3.81 3.11
CA TYR A 56 4.80 -2.89 4.09
C TYR A 56 3.40 -2.45 3.66
N LEU A 57 3.20 -2.07 2.40
CA LEU A 57 1.89 -1.71 1.87
C LEU A 57 0.88 -2.85 2.03
N LEU A 58 1.24 -4.07 1.66
CA LEU A 58 0.36 -5.23 1.76
C LEU A 58 0.05 -5.58 3.23
N ARG A 59 1.02 -5.41 4.13
CA ARG A 59 0.80 -5.59 5.57
C ARG A 59 -0.11 -4.51 6.15
N ALA A 60 0.01 -3.26 5.69
CA ALA A 60 -0.90 -2.17 6.05
C ALA A 60 -2.35 -2.51 5.69
N ILE A 61 -2.58 -3.04 4.48
CA ILE A 61 -3.91 -3.45 4.02
C ILE A 61 -4.49 -4.54 4.95
N ALA A 62 -3.70 -5.56 5.31
CA ALA A 62 -4.12 -6.59 6.24
C ALA A 62 -4.44 -6.03 7.64
N LYS A 63 -3.63 -5.08 8.14
CA LYS A 63 -3.85 -4.42 9.44
C LYS A 63 -5.12 -3.58 9.47
N ILE A 64 -5.46 -2.89 8.37
CA ILE A 64 -6.73 -2.15 8.25
C ILE A 64 -7.91 -3.09 8.48
N GLN A 65 -7.90 -4.27 7.88
CA GLN A 65 -8.99 -5.25 8.03
C GLN A 65 -9.13 -5.77 9.47
N LEU A 66 -8.05 -5.76 10.22
CA LEU A 66 -8.05 -6.11 11.65
C LEU A 66 -8.30 -4.92 12.58
N GLY A 67 -8.52 -3.70 12.04
CA GLY A 67 -8.73 -2.49 12.82
C GLY A 67 -7.46 -1.88 13.43
N ASP A 68 -6.27 -2.37 13.11
CA ASP A 68 -4.99 -1.79 13.53
C ASP A 68 -4.62 -0.60 12.62
N TYR A 69 -5.36 0.50 12.77
CA TYR A 69 -5.16 1.70 11.95
C TYR A 69 -3.82 2.39 12.23
N THR A 70 -3.36 2.39 13.47
CA THR A 70 -2.06 2.96 13.85
C THR A 70 -0.92 2.17 13.22
N GLY A 71 -0.96 0.85 13.30
CA GLY A 71 0.05 0.01 12.67
C GLY A 71 -0.01 0.07 11.13
N ALA A 72 -1.19 0.27 10.55
CA ALA A 72 -1.36 0.46 9.12
C ALA A 72 -0.75 1.79 8.64
N GLU A 73 -0.97 2.90 9.37
CA GLU A 73 -0.35 4.21 9.08
C GLU A 73 1.18 4.11 9.11
N GLN A 74 1.74 3.47 10.13
CA GLN A 74 3.20 3.26 10.23
C GLN A 74 3.76 2.47 9.05
N ASP A 75 3.07 1.44 8.61
CA ASP A 75 3.46 0.63 7.47
C ASP A 75 3.35 1.41 6.15
N CYS A 76 2.30 2.21 5.96
CA CYS A 76 2.19 3.10 4.81
C CYS A 76 3.33 4.14 4.78
N ASN A 77 3.67 4.74 5.92
CA ASN A 77 4.80 5.67 6.03
C ASN A 77 6.10 4.97 5.63
N ALA A 78 6.32 3.74 6.13
CA ALA A 78 7.50 2.94 5.77
C ALA A 78 7.52 2.56 4.28
N ALA A 79 6.37 2.32 3.65
CA ALA A 79 6.27 2.05 2.22
C ALA A 79 6.61 3.29 1.39
N ILE A 80 6.08 4.46 1.74
CA ILE A 80 6.32 5.75 1.08
C ILE A 80 7.79 6.15 1.19
N GLU A 81 8.41 6.00 2.36
CA GLU A 81 9.83 6.27 2.58
C GLU A 81 10.74 5.46 1.63
N ARG A 82 10.37 4.21 1.34
CA ARG A 82 11.10 3.30 0.45
C ARG A 82 10.82 3.52 -1.02
N ASN A 83 9.59 3.88 -1.35
CA ASN A 83 9.18 4.20 -2.71
C ASN A 83 8.13 5.34 -2.70
N PRO A 84 8.59 6.60 -2.79
CA PRO A 84 7.70 7.76 -2.80
C PRO A 84 6.85 7.90 -4.08
N PHE A 85 7.09 7.08 -5.09
CA PHE A 85 6.34 7.09 -6.36
C PHE A 85 5.25 6.00 -6.43
N GLN A 86 4.89 5.39 -5.31
CA GLN A 86 3.90 4.33 -5.25
C GLN A 86 2.52 4.89 -4.85
N PRO A 87 1.58 5.11 -5.80
CA PRO A 87 0.31 5.75 -5.51
C PRO A 87 -0.54 4.95 -4.51
N GLY A 88 -0.47 3.61 -4.54
CA GLY A 88 -1.20 2.75 -3.62
C GLY A 88 -0.85 2.97 -2.14
N ALA A 89 0.36 3.40 -1.83
CA ALA A 89 0.77 3.66 -0.45
C ALA A 89 0.11 4.94 0.10
N TYR A 90 0.03 6.00 -0.69
CA TYR A 90 -0.71 7.21 -0.35
C TYR A 90 -2.21 6.93 -0.26
N TYR A 91 -2.78 6.24 -1.25
CA TYR A 91 -4.18 5.84 -1.21
C TYR A 91 -4.53 5.06 0.07
N THR A 92 -3.73 4.07 0.42
CA THR A 92 -3.97 3.24 1.61
C THR A 92 -3.86 4.07 2.90
N ARG A 93 -2.89 5.00 3.00
CA ARG A 93 -2.76 5.90 4.15
C ARG A 93 -3.91 6.91 4.20
N GLY A 94 -4.30 7.47 3.07
CA GLY A 94 -5.48 8.34 2.96
C GLY A 94 -6.76 7.63 3.43
N TYR A 95 -6.91 6.35 3.09
CA TYR A 95 -8.02 5.54 3.57
C TYR A 95 -7.98 5.34 5.10
N VAL A 96 -6.80 5.10 5.67
CA VAL A 96 -6.61 5.05 7.14
C VAL A 96 -7.00 6.39 7.78
N TYR A 97 -6.58 7.51 7.20
CA TYR A 97 -6.94 8.83 7.71
C TYR A 97 -8.44 9.10 7.65
N ARG A 98 -9.13 8.65 6.60
CA ARG A 98 -10.59 8.71 6.54
C ARG A 98 -11.25 7.90 7.66
N LEU A 99 -10.81 6.64 7.86
CA LEU A 99 -11.34 5.76 8.92
C LEU A 99 -11.11 6.31 10.34
N THR A 100 -10.09 7.13 10.52
CA THR A 100 -9.76 7.80 11.78
C THR A 100 -10.26 9.25 11.86
N ASN A 101 -11.14 9.66 10.93
CA ASN A 101 -11.75 10.99 10.83
C ASN A 101 -10.75 12.15 10.70
N GLN A 102 -9.60 11.89 10.06
CA GLN A 102 -8.59 12.90 9.74
C GLN A 102 -8.75 13.33 8.27
N LEU A 103 -9.90 13.95 7.95
CA LEU A 103 -10.36 14.15 6.57
C LEU A 103 -9.42 15.01 5.72
N GLU A 104 -8.79 16.04 6.30
CA GLU A 104 -7.84 16.90 5.59
C GLU A 104 -6.59 16.14 5.14
N LYS A 105 -6.05 15.29 6.02
CA LYS A 105 -4.90 14.44 5.68
C LYS A 105 -5.29 13.39 4.65
N SER A 106 -6.50 12.86 4.74
CA SER A 106 -7.04 11.90 3.79
C SER A 106 -7.11 12.50 2.38
N GLU A 107 -7.66 13.73 2.24
CA GLU A 107 -7.73 14.44 0.96
C GLU A 107 -6.32 14.70 0.41
N GLN A 108 -5.37 15.13 1.24
CA GLN A 108 -3.99 15.34 0.84
C GLN A 108 -3.36 14.07 0.25
N ASP A 109 -3.52 12.95 0.92
CA ASP A 109 -2.97 11.68 0.46
C ASP A 109 -3.65 11.17 -0.83
N PHE A 110 -4.96 11.38 -1.00
CA PHE A 110 -5.59 11.06 -2.28
C PHE A 110 -5.14 11.99 -3.41
N ASN A 111 -4.82 13.26 -3.13
CA ASN A 111 -4.19 14.16 -4.10
C ASN A 111 -2.81 13.64 -4.51
N GLU A 112 -1.97 13.22 -3.55
CA GLU A 112 -0.67 12.63 -3.85
C GLU A 112 -0.79 11.34 -4.68
N ALA A 113 -1.73 10.46 -4.35
CA ALA A 113 -1.98 9.25 -5.14
C ALA A 113 -2.36 9.59 -6.59
N LEU A 114 -3.15 10.65 -6.81
CA LEU A 114 -3.61 11.10 -8.13
C LEU A 114 -2.51 11.81 -8.94
N ILE A 115 -1.47 12.37 -8.32
CA ILE A 115 -0.29 12.87 -9.03
C ILE A 115 0.35 11.72 -9.84
N PHE A 116 0.45 10.53 -9.27
CA PHE A 116 1.08 9.37 -9.91
C PHE A 116 0.11 8.51 -10.73
N ALA A 117 -1.18 8.60 -10.47
CA ALA A 117 -2.22 7.84 -11.15
C ALA A 117 -3.48 8.71 -11.40
N PRO A 118 -3.40 9.73 -12.29
CA PRO A 118 -4.43 10.76 -12.45
C PRO A 118 -5.77 10.21 -12.96
N GLU A 119 -5.76 9.10 -13.71
CA GLU A 119 -6.97 8.50 -14.28
C GLU A 119 -7.53 7.34 -13.43
N ASN A 120 -7.04 7.17 -12.20
CA ASN A 120 -7.52 6.10 -11.34
C ASN A 120 -8.89 6.44 -10.74
N ARG A 121 -9.93 5.82 -11.26
CA ARG A 121 -11.33 6.03 -10.84
C ARG A 121 -11.53 5.84 -9.34
N THR A 122 -10.91 4.81 -8.77
CA THR A 122 -11.03 4.54 -7.32
C THR A 122 -10.48 5.69 -6.49
N TYR A 123 -9.33 6.27 -6.89
CA TYR A 123 -8.72 7.37 -6.14
C TYR A 123 -9.54 8.66 -6.27
N ILE A 124 -10.07 8.95 -7.48
CA ILE A 124 -10.96 10.07 -7.73
C ILE A 124 -12.25 9.93 -6.89
N ALA A 125 -12.87 8.75 -6.90
CA ALA A 125 -14.09 8.48 -6.14
C ALA A 125 -13.87 8.65 -4.63
N MET A 126 -12.77 8.13 -4.09
CA MET A 126 -12.45 8.25 -2.67
C MET A 126 -12.16 9.69 -2.25
N ARG A 127 -11.50 10.48 -3.12
CA ARG A 127 -11.32 11.92 -2.88
C ARG A 127 -12.65 12.66 -2.89
N ALA A 128 -13.55 12.35 -3.83
CA ALA A 128 -14.90 12.90 -3.87
C ALA A 128 -15.67 12.63 -2.59
N ASP A 129 -15.59 11.39 -2.07
CA ASP A 129 -16.26 11.02 -0.82
C ASP A 129 -15.75 11.84 0.37
N VAL A 130 -14.42 11.95 0.51
CA VAL A 130 -13.82 12.74 1.59
C VAL A 130 -14.15 14.23 1.47
N ARG A 131 -14.18 14.78 0.26
CA ARG A 131 -14.60 16.16 0.02
C ARG A 131 -16.07 16.40 0.40
N ALA A 132 -16.95 15.44 0.10
CA ALA A 132 -18.34 15.50 0.53
C ALA A 132 -18.48 15.42 2.06
N GLU A 133 -17.69 14.58 2.73
CA GLU A 133 -17.64 14.50 4.19
C GLU A 133 -17.10 15.78 4.85
N GLN A 134 -16.28 16.56 4.12
CA GLN A 134 -15.82 17.89 4.52
C GLN A 134 -16.77 19.02 4.11
N GLU A 135 -17.95 18.70 3.58
CA GLU A 135 -18.91 19.67 3.04
C GLU A 135 -18.40 20.50 1.83
N LYS A 136 -17.34 20.07 1.17
CA LYS A 136 -16.76 20.67 -0.04
C LYS A 136 -17.51 20.15 -1.29
N PHE A 137 -18.81 20.42 -1.37
CA PHE A 137 -19.70 19.80 -2.35
C PHE A 137 -19.35 20.10 -3.80
N ASP A 138 -18.94 21.32 -4.12
CA ASP A 138 -18.55 21.70 -5.50
C ASP A 138 -17.36 20.87 -5.97
N LEU A 139 -16.32 20.73 -5.13
CA LEU A 139 -15.15 19.92 -5.44
C LEU A 139 -15.47 18.42 -5.54
N ALA A 140 -16.38 17.94 -4.70
CA ALA A 140 -16.84 16.55 -4.76
C ALA A 140 -17.62 16.26 -6.06
N LEU A 141 -18.43 17.22 -6.55
CA LEU A 141 -19.14 17.11 -7.83
C LEU A 141 -18.19 17.13 -9.03
N ASP A 142 -17.14 17.95 -8.98
CA ASP A 142 -16.11 17.98 -10.01
C ASP A 142 -15.41 16.63 -10.11
N ASP A 143 -14.97 16.04 -8.99
CA ASP A 143 -14.38 14.71 -8.94
C ASP A 143 -15.32 13.63 -9.50
N ARG A 144 -16.63 13.67 -9.14
CA ARG A 144 -17.63 12.73 -9.66
C ARG A 144 -17.84 12.86 -11.16
N SER A 145 -17.70 14.07 -11.71
CA SER A 145 -17.76 14.29 -13.15
C SER A 145 -16.48 13.80 -13.84
N GLU A 146 -15.33 13.94 -13.22
CA GLU A 146 -14.04 13.40 -13.70
C GLU A 146 -14.04 11.87 -13.69
N GLU A 147 -14.48 11.23 -12.60
CA GLU A 147 -14.61 9.77 -12.49
C GLU A 147 -15.39 9.14 -13.65
N ARG A 148 -16.40 9.83 -14.17
CA ARG A 148 -17.22 9.35 -15.30
C ARG A 148 -16.54 9.51 -16.66
N ARG A 149 -15.52 10.39 -16.76
CA ARG A 149 -14.80 10.67 -18.01
C ARG A 149 -13.58 9.77 -18.23
N VAL A 150 -12.97 9.29 -17.18
CA VAL A 150 -11.83 8.36 -17.20
C VAL A 150 -12.33 6.91 -17.08
#